data_d3206b8770f9556a4a58aecd5e74f177
#
_entry.id   d3206b8770f9556a4a58aecd5e74f177
#
_cell.length_a   1.000
_cell.length_b   1.000
_cell.length_c   1.000
_cell.angle_alpha   90.00
_cell.angle_beta   90.00
_cell.angle_gamma   90.00
#
_symmetry.space_group_name_H-M   'P 1'
#
loop_
_entity.id
_entity.type
_entity.pdbx_description
1 polymer ?
#
loop_
_entity_poly.entity_id
_entity_poly.type
_entity_poly.pdbx_seq_one_letter_code
_entity_poly.pdbx_strand_id
1 'polypeptide(L)'
;MATAVTSSIETKPVKAKPKVRIRKTRKRKKKGKNYYFNIGTEKAIIRYNKTDDARLKNIIYNEHIRAAFDKLAENIIHTFKFYYFDVGSVEVKHEVVSFLVMNIHKFKEGKGKAFSYFSIVAKNYLILNNNKNYKMGKIHSEMKVLDYKRNLMGENTTSETAEKSVLFVGELHRFWDANLTNIFRRDKDIRVADSV
;
A
#
# COMPACT_ATOMS: atom_id res chain seq x y z
N MET A 1 67.05 -59.05 23.12
CA MET A 1 65.93 -58.51 23.93
C MET A 1 65.28 -57.43 23.09
N ALA A 2 64.10 -57.75 22.52
CA ALA A 2 63.33 -56.83 21.67
C ALA A 2 62.15 -56.27 22.48
N THR A 3 62.09 -54.96 22.68
CA THR A 3 61.03 -54.29 23.36
C THR A 3 59.99 -53.79 22.30
N ALA A 4 58.82 -54.39 22.32
CA ALA A 4 57.71 -53.99 21.48
C ALA A 4 57.05 -52.70 22.00
N VAL A 5 56.99 -51.63 21.16
CA VAL A 5 56.24 -50.40 21.43
C VAL A 5 54.86 -50.52 20.84
N THR A 6 53.86 -50.70 21.69
CA THR A 6 52.41 -50.66 21.32
C THR A 6 51.98 -49.22 21.28
N SER A 7 51.63 -48.69 20.07
CA SER A 7 51.04 -47.41 19.89
C SER A 7 49.50 -47.52 20.03
N SER A 8 48.94 -46.93 21.08
CA SER A 8 47.51 -46.85 21.30
C SER A 8 46.90 -45.77 20.37
N ILE A 9 46.00 -46.17 19.48
CA ILE A 9 45.26 -45.25 18.62
C ILE A 9 44.04 -44.75 19.41
N GLU A 10 44.08 -43.50 19.85
CA GLU A 10 42.95 -42.81 20.44
C GLU A 10 41.93 -42.46 19.36
N THR A 11 40.79 -43.13 19.32
CA THR A 11 39.65 -42.79 18.49
C THR A 11 38.83 -41.66 19.14
N LYS A 12 38.86 -40.45 18.54
CA LYS A 12 38.05 -39.31 18.98
C LYS A 12 36.54 -39.61 18.78
N PRO A 13 35.67 -39.27 19.73
CA PRO A 13 34.24 -39.50 19.60
C PRO A 13 33.61 -38.64 18.49
N VAL A 14 32.89 -39.31 17.57
CA VAL A 14 32.17 -38.66 16.48
C VAL A 14 31.00 -37.85 17.08
N LYS A 15 31.02 -36.52 16.88
CA LYS A 15 29.97 -35.62 17.32
C LYS A 15 28.65 -35.97 16.61
N ALA A 16 27.63 -36.36 17.37
CA ALA A 16 26.29 -36.63 16.88
C ALA A 16 25.69 -35.41 16.18
N LYS A 17 25.17 -35.60 14.95
CA LYS A 17 24.50 -34.54 14.16
C LYS A 17 23.29 -34.00 14.92
N PRO A 18 23.07 -32.67 14.96
CA PRO A 18 21.96 -32.07 15.66
C PRO A 18 20.63 -32.53 15.02
N LYS A 19 19.72 -33.07 15.84
CA LYS A 19 18.36 -33.46 15.42
C LYS A 19 17.60 -32.20 14.94
N VAL A 20 17.31 -32.14 13.64
CA VAL A 20 16.49 -31.07 13.04
C VAL A 20 15.10 -31.10 13.69
N ARG A 21 14.79 -30.08 14.48
CA ARG A 21 13.45 -29.88 15.07
C ARG A 21 12.49 -29.48 13.97
N ILE A 22 11.75 -30.44 13.41
CA ILE A 22 10.65 -30.17 12.48
C ILE A 22 9.61 -29.33 13.22
N ARG A 23 9.52 -28.03 12.91
CA ARG A 23 8.46 -27.16 13.41
C ARG A 23 7.13 -27.68 12.87
N LYS A 24 6.33 -28.32 13.74
CA LYS A 24 4.93 -28.68 13.43
C LYS A 24 4.20 -27.39 13.04
N THR A 25 3.88 -27.22 11.77
CA THR A 25 3.05 -26.12 11.28
C THR A 25 1.69 -26.22 11.99
N ARG A 26 1.38 -25.26 12.85
CA ARG A 26 0.07 -25.14 13.49
C ARG A 26 -0.97 -25.03 12.36
N LYS A 27 -1.79 -26.08 12.18
CA LYS A 27 -2.96 -26.03 11.28
C LYS A 27 -3.81 -24.83 11.72
N ARG A 28 -3.84 -23.75 10.91
CA ARG A 28 -4.73 -22.62 11.14
C ARG A 28 -6.15 -23.15 11.18
N LYS A 29 -6.82 -23.02 12.34
CA LYS A 29 -8.26 -23.27 12.46
C LYS A 29 -8.94 -22.45 11.37
N LYS A 30 -9.69 -23.11 10.46
CA LYS A 30 -10.51 -22.43 9.46
C LYS A 30 -11.52 -21.58 10.23
N LYS A 31 -11.28 -20.27 10.35
CA LYS A 31 -12.28 -19.32 10.86
C LYS A 31 -13.51 -19.44 9.97
N GLY A 32 -14.70 -19.51 10.59
CA GLY A 32 -15.97 -19.63 9.90
C GLY A 32 -16.11 -18.63 8.73
N LYS A 33 -16.83 -19.02 7.70
CA LYS A 33 -16.93 -18.40 6.37
C LYS A 33 -17.62 -17.02 6.30
N ASN A 34 -17.49 -16.17 7.29
CA ASN A 34 -17.95 -14.78 7.19
C ASN A 34 -16.90 -13.93 6.50
N TYR A 35 -16.72 -14.18 5.21
CA TYR A 35 -15.92 -13.28 4.38
C TYR A 35 -16.71 -12.00 4.15
N TYR A 36 -16.18 -10.86 4.64
CA TYR A 36 -16.77 -9.54 4.42
C TYR A 36 -16.85 -9.17 2.93
N PHE A 37 -16.04 -9.80 2.09
CA PHE A 37 -16.05 -9.67 0.64
C PHE A 37 -16.31 -11.05 0.01
N ASN A 38 -17.50 -11.30 -0.46
CA ASN A 38 -17.96 -12.57 -0.96
C ASN A 38 -18.37 -12.50 -2.44
N ILE A 39 -18.79 -13.64 -3.00
CA ILE A 39 -19.30 -13.72 -4.39
C ILE A 39 -20.54 -12.84 -4.57
N GLY A 40 -21.37 -12.67 -3.52
CA GLY A 40 -22.51 -11.78 -3.55
C GLY A 40 -22.11 -10.31 -3.78
N THR A 41 -21.07 -9.85 -3.09
CA THR A 41 -20.48 -8.51 -3.29
C THR A 41 -19.95 -8.33 -4.72
N GLU A 42 -19.28 -9.34 -5.27
CA GLU A 42 -18.80 -9.29 -6.65
C GLU A 42 -19.93 -9.17 -7.67
N LYS A 43 -20.98 -9.97 -7.52
CA LYS A 43 -22.20 -9.87 -8.34
C LYS A 43 -22.89 -8.52 -8.20
N ALA A 44 -22.93 -7.96 -6.99
CA ALA A 44 -23.46 -6.62 -6.74
C ALA A 44 -22.67 -5.54 -7.46
N ILE A 45 -21.33 -5.63 -7.48
CA ILE A 45 -20.47 -4.71 -8.22
C ILE A 45 -20.73 -4.78 -9.73
N ILE A 46 -20.87 -5.99 -10.28
CA ILE A 46 -21.18 -6.18 -11.70
C ILE A 46 -22.55 -5.58 -12.03
N ARG A 47 -23.56 -5.82 -11.16
CA ARG A 47 -24.89 -5.25 -11.30
C ARG A 47 -24.86 -3.71 -11.21
N TYR A 48 -24.10 -3.15 -10.28
CA TYR A 48 -23.88 -1.72 -10.14
C TYR A 48 -23.34 -1.10 -11.44
N ASN A 49 -22.35 -1.74 -12.07
CA ASN A 49 -21.75 -1.26 -13.31
C ASN A 49 -22.69 -1.37 -14.53
N LYS A 50 -23.64 -2.32 -14.52
CA LYS A 50 -24.63 -2.50 -15.60
C LYS A 50 -25.87 -1.61 -15.47
N THR A 51 -26.10 -1.04 -14.29
CA THR A 51 -27.27 -0.21 -14.02
C THR A 51 -26.96 1.25 -14.35
N ASP A 52 -27.84 1.95 -15.05
CA ASP A 52 -27.70 3.39 -15.35
C ASP A 52 -28.46 4.27 -14.37
N ASP A 53 -29.53 3.73 -13.74
CA ASP A 53 -30.34 4.45 -12.77
C ASP A 53 -29.56 4.76 -11.49
N ALA A 54 -29.40 6.05 -11.16
CA ALA A 54 -28.69 6.53 -9.99
C ALA A 54 -29.33 6.07 -8.66
N ARG A 55 -30.65 5.94 -8.59
CA ARG A 55 -31.34 5.48 -7.37
C ARG A 55 -31.04 4.01 -7.11
N LEU A 56 -31.10 3.16 -8.12
CA LEU A 56 -30.76 1.75 -8.01
C LEU A 56 -29.27 1.55 -7.70
N LYS A 57 -28.37 2.34 -8.27
CA LYS A 57 -26.96 2.33 -7.91
C LYS A 57 -26.75 2.60 -6.43
N ASN A 58 -27.40 3.62 -5.88
CA ASN A 58 -27.29 3.96 -4.47
C ASN A 58 -27.80 2.84 -3.55
N ILE A 59 -28.90 2.19 -3.90
CA ILE A 59 -29.45 1.07 -3.13
C ILE A 59 -28.45 -0.10 -3.15
N ILE A 60 -28.00 -0.53 -4.33
CA ILE A 60 -27.05 -1.64 -4.48
C ILE A 60 -25.76 -1.34 -3.72
N TYR A 61 -25.25 -0.10 -3.79
CA TYR A 61 -24.04 0.30 -3.07
C TYR A 61 -24.21 0.19 -1.57
N ASN A 62 -25.28 0.79 -1.02
CA ASN A 62 -25.49 0.83 0.43
C ASN A 62 -25.73 -0.54 1.04
N GLU A 63 -26.50 -1.41 0.36
CA GLU A 63 -26.86 -2.73 0.88
C GLU A 63 -25.73 -3.77 0.76
N HIS A 64 -24.98 -3.74 -0.34
CA HIS A 64 -24.09 -4.86 -0.68
C HIS A 64 -22.61 -4.51 -0.80
N ILE A 65 -22.26 -3.26 -1.12
CA ILE A 65 -20.89 -2.89 -1.47
C ILE A 65 -20.22 -2.10 -0.34
N ARG A 66 -20.94 -1.15 0.25
CA ARG A 66 -20.39 -0.21 1.25
C ARG A 66 -19.66 -0.91 2.38
N ALA A 67 -20.32 -1.83 3.07
CA ALA A 67 -19.72 -2.55 4.21
C ALA A 67 -18.47 -3.36 3.82
N ALA A 68 -18.46 -3.92 2.60
CA ALA A 68 -17.32 -4.66 2.08
C ALA A 68 -16.14 -3.75 1.77
N PHE A 69 -16.36 -2.57 1.19
CA PHE A 69 -15.32 -1.60 0.90
C PHE A 69 -14.76 -0.96 2.17
N ASP A 70 -15.62 -0.60 3.14
CA ASP A 70 -15.21 -0.09 4.44
C ASP A 70 -14.27 -1.07 5.15
N LYS A 71 -14.65 -2.34 5.19
CA LYS A 71 -13.82 -3.38 5.84
C LYS A 71 -12.56 -3.71 5.05
N LEU A 72 -12.60 -3.63 3.73
CA LEU A 72 -11.44 -3.79 2.87
C LEU A 72 -10.41 -2.69 3.13
N ALA A 73 -10.84 -1.42 3.14
CA ALA A 73 -9.99 -0.27 3.40
C ALA A 73 -9.34 -0.35 4.78
N GLU A 74 -10.13 -0.62 5.82
CA GLU A 74 -9.65 -0.80 7.19
C GLU A 74 -8.59 -1.89 7.29
N ASN A 75 -8.84 -3.06 6.71
CA ASN A 75 -7.89 -4.17 6.74
C ASN A 75 -6.58 -3.85 6.01
N ILE A 76 -6.62 -3.12 4.90
CA ILE A 76 -5.42 -2.73 4.16
C ILE A 76 -4.61 -1.72 4.95
N ILE A 77 -5.24 -0.69 5.52
CA ILE A 77 -4.58 0.32 6.35
C ILE A 77 -3.84 -0.36 7.51
N HIS A 78 -4.53 -1.26 8.25
CA HIS A 78 -3.93 -1.96 9.38
C HIS A 78 -2.86 -2.98 8.99
N THR A 79 -3.03 -3.69 7.88
CA THR A 79 -2.09 -4.74 7.43
C THR A 79 -0.77 -4.14 6.97
N PHE A 80 -0.83 -3.06 6.21
CA PHE A 80 0.36 -2.41 5.66
C PHE A 80 0.87 -1.26 6.49
N LYS A 81 0.24 -0.95 7.64
CA LYS A 81 0.66 0.07 8.61
C LYS A 81 0.88 1.44 7.96
N PHE A 82 -0.10 1.91 7.19
CA PHE A 82 -0.07 3.26 6.62
C PHE A 82 -0.39 4.30 7.70
N TYR A 83 0.64 4.90 8.30
CA TYR A 83 0.49 5.85 9.42
C TYR A 83 1.02 7.26 9.13
N TYR A 84 1.63 7.47 7.95
CA TYR A 84 2.17 8.77 7.57
C TYR A 84 1.12 9.65 6.90
N PHE A 85 0.05 9.93 7.64
CA PHE A 85 -0.99 10.83 7.20
C PHE A 85 -1.15 11.95 8.22
N ASP A 86 -1.33 13.18 7.74
CA ASP A 86 -1.63 14.35 8.58
C ASP A 86 -3.04 14.30 9.16
N VAL A 87 -3.87 13.43 8.61
CA VAL A 87 -5.29 13.24 8.97
C VAL A 87 -5.52 11.93 9.72
N GLY A 88 -6.62 11.84 10.45
CA GLY A 88 -6.98 10.66 11.22
C GLY A 88 -7.23 9.41 10.35
N SER A 89 -7.01 8.22 10.92
CA SER A 89 -7.20 6.96 10.20
C SER A 89 -8.62 6.75 9.64
N VAL A 90 -9.61 7.38 10.26
CA VAL A 90 -11.02 7.35 9.80
C VAL A 90 -11.17 8.13 8.50
N GLU A 91 -10.55 9.31 8.40
CA GLU A 91 -10.57 10.15 7.21
C GLU A 91 -9.85 9.46 6.05
N VAL A 92 -8.67 8.90 6.30
CA VAL A 92 -7.94 8.09 5.31
C VAL A 92 -8.79 6.94 4.80
N LYS A 93 -9.53 6.24 5.69
CA LYS A 93 -10.45 5.18 5.30
C LYS A 93 -11.55 5.71 4.37
N HIS A 94 -12.15 6.85 4.70
CA HIS A 94 -13.17 7.46 3.85
C HIS A 94 -12.64 7.88 2.48
N GLU A 95 -11.42 8.43 2.42
CA GLU A 95 -10.75 8.73 1.15
C GLU A 95 -10.56 7.49 0.28
N VAL A 96 -10.05 6.40 0.88
CA VAL A 96 -9.85 5.13 0.16
C VAL A 96 -11.17 4.61 -0.39
N VAL A 97 -12.22 4.59 0.43
CA VAL A 97 -13.55 4.13 0.01
C VAL A 97 -14.09 4.98 -1.13
N SER A 98 -13.97 6.31 -1.02
CA SER A 98 -14.38 7.24 -2.09
C SER A 98 -13.62 6.95 -3.39
N PHE A 99 -12.30 6.75 -3.30
CA PHE A 99 -11.49 6.40 -4.46
C PHE A 99 -11.89 5.05 -5.08
N LEU A 100 -12.23 4.05 -4.27
CA LEU A 100 -12.73 2.76 -4.76
C LEU A 100 -14.06 2.91 -5.50
N VAL A 101 -14.99 3.72 -4.97
CA VAL A 101 -16.29 4.00 -5.61
C VAL A 101 -16.09 4.70 -6.94
N MET A 102 -15.21 5.70 -7.02
CA MET A 102 -14.91 6.40 -8.28
C MET A 102 -14.33 5.45 -9.34
N ASN A 103 -13.62 4.41 -8.94
CA ASN A 103 -12.99 3.45 -9.84
C ASN A 103 -13.79 2.13 -10.01
N ILE A 104 -14.98 2.03 -9.43
CA ILE A 104 -15.80 0.80 -9.47
C ILE A 104 -16.15 0.39 -10.90
N HIS A 105 -16.38 1.37 -11.78
CA HIS A 105 -16.72 1.18 -13.20
C HIS A 105 -15.60 0.52 -14.02
N LYS A 106 -14.35 0.59 -13.54
CA LYS A 106 -13.20 -0.01 -14.22
C LYS A 106 -13.09 -1.52 -14.01
N PHE A 107 -13.83 -2.07 -13.03
CA PHE A 107 -13.85 -3.51 -12.81
C PHE A 107 -14.62 -4.21 -13.93
N LYS A 108 -13.99 -5.19 -14.59
CA LYS A 108 -14.59 -6.02 -15.64
C LYS A 108 -14.68 -7.46 -15.19
N GLU A 109 -15.84 -8.07 -15.38
CA GLU A 109 -16.07 -9.50 -15.15
C GLU A 109 -15.12 -10.35 -16.00
N GLY A 110 -14.61 -11.44 -15.44
CA GLY A 110 -13.71 -12.38 -16.14
C GLY A 110 -12.22 -12.06 -16.06
N LYS A 111 -11.80 -10.87 -15.62
CA LYS A 111 -10.37 -10.51 -15.46
C LYS A 111 -9.80 -10.80 -14.07
N GLY A 112 -10.52 -11.55 -13.24
CA GLY A 112 -10.11 -11.92 -11.89
C GLY A 112 -11.17 -11.60 -10.85
N LYS A 113 -10.89 -11.94 -9.59
CA LYS A 113 -11.81 -11.72 -8.47
C LYS A 113 -11.86 -10.24 -8.09
N ALA A 114 -13.06 -9.70 -7.86
CA ALA A 114 -13.25 -8.31 -7.45
C ALA A 114 -12.46 -7.97 -6.18
N PHE A 115 -12.41 -8.86 -5.20
CA PHE A 115 -11.59 -8.67 -3.99
C PHE A 115 -10.11 -8.38 -4.30
N SER A 116 -9.50 -9.16 -5.18
CA SER A 116 -8.09 -8.99 -5.55
C SER A 116 -7.86 -7.67 -6.27
N TYR A 117 -8.74 -7.34 -7.21
CA TYR A 117 -8.68 -6.08 -7.96
C TYR A 117 -8.75 -4.87 -7.03
N PHE A 118 -9.79 -4.77 -6.19
CA PHE A 118 -9.97 -3.62 -5.31
C PHE A 118 -8.93 -3.56 -4.19
N SER A 119 -8.39 -4.71 -3.74
CA SER A 119 -7.28 -4.74 -2.78
C SER A 119 -6.01 -4.10 -3.36
N ILE A 120 -5.69 -4.38 -4.61
CA ILE A 120 -4.53 -3.79 -5.30
C ILE A 120 -4.75 -2.30 -5.53
N VAL A 121 -5.95 -1.91 -5.99
CA VAL A 121 -6.31 -0.50 -6.24
C VAL A 121 -6.20 0.32 -4.95
N ALA A 122 -6.79 -0.16 -3.84
CA ALA A 122 -6.72 0.50 -2.54
C ALA A 122 -5.28 0.60 -2.02
N LYS A 123 -4.51 -0.48 -2.12
CA LYS A 123 -3.10 -0.51 -1.70
C LYS A 123 -2.27 0.51 -2.47
N ASN A 124 -2.39 0.54 -3.80
CA ASN A 124 -1.64 1.46 -4.65
C ASN A 124 -2.00 2.92 -4.35
N TYR A 125 -3.29 3.22 -4.17
CA TYR A 125 -3.74 4.54 -3.76
C TYR A 125 -3.10 4.97 -2.43
N LEU A 126 -3.14 4.11 -1.41
CA LEU A 126 -2.55 4.39 -0.11
C LEU A 126 -1.03 4.58 -0.17
N ILE A 127 -0.31 3.80 -0.98
CA ILE A 127 1.13 3.98 -1.19
C ILE A 127 1.42 5.36 -1.78
N LEU A 128 0.68 5.76 -2.82
CA LEU A 128 0.87 7.05 -3.47
C LEU A 128 0.58 8.21 -2.50
N ASN A 129 -0.54 8.13 -1.77
CA ASN A 129 -0.94 9.17 -0.83
C ASN A 129 0.05 9.25 0.35
N ASN A 130 0.46 8.11 0.92
CA ASN A 130 1.46 8.05 1.98
C ASN A 130 2.81 8.65 1.55
N ASN A 131 3.28 8.34 0.34
CA ASN A 131 4.51 8.90 -0.20
C ASN A 131 4.40 10.40 -0.44
N LYS A 132 3.24 10.87 -0.88
CA LYS A 132 2.94 12.30 -1.02
C LYS A 132 3.06 13.01 0.34
N ASN A 133 2.35 12.52 1.35
CA ASN A 133 2.34 13.13 2.68
C ASN A 133 3.74 13.12 3.32
N TYR A 134 4.49 12.04 3.18
CA TYR A 134 5.88 11.97 3.64
C TYR A 134 6.77 13.05 3.00
N LYS A 135 6.67 13.23 1.68
CA LYS A 135 7.44 14.27 0.97
C LYS A 135 7.02 15.68 1.40
N MET A 136 5.72 15.91 1.53
CA MET A 136 5.22 17.20 2.01
C MET A 136 5.68 17.51 3.44
N GLY A 137 5.61 16.52 4.34
CA GLY A 137 6.12 16.65 5.70
C GLY A 137 7.61 16.99 5.75
N LYS A 138 8.42 16.36 4.88
CA LYS A 138 9.84 16.67 4.75
C LYS A 138 10.08 18.13 4.29
N ILE A 139 9.37 18.56 3.26
CA ILE A 139 9.45 19.94 2.74
C ILE A 139 9.07 20.94 3.83
N HIS A 140 7.97 20.70 4.55
CA HIS A 140 7.56 21.57 5.66
C HIS A 140 8.60 21.64 6.77
N SER A 141 9.25 20.54 7.11
CA SER A 141 10.30 20.53 8.12
C SER A 141 11.53 21.33 7.67
N GLU A 142 11.94 21.21 6.41
CA GLU A 142 13.04 21.96 5.82
C GLU A 142 12.71 23.47 5.75
N MET A 143 11.50 23.84 5.38
CA MET A 143 11.04 25.24 5.38
C MET A 143 11.08 25.85 6.79
N LYS A 144 10.58 25.15 7.81
CA LYS A 144 10.66 25.62 9.20
C LYS A 144 12.09 25.88 9.66
N VAL A 145 13.02 25.01 9.28
CA VAL A 145 14.46 25.21 9.60
C VAL A 145 15.02 26.44 8.91
N LEU A 146 14.64 26.66 7.66
CA LEU A 146 15.07 27.86 6.91
C LEU A 146 14.49 29.13 7.50
N ASP A 147 13.21 29.14 7.89
CA ASP A 147 12.57 30.27 8.54
C ASP A 147 13.20 30.58 9.90
N TYR A 148 13.51 29.54 10.69
CA TYR A 148 14.23 29.70 11.96
C TYR A 148 15.60 30.34 11.75
N LYS A 149 16.38 29.82 10.77
CA LYS A 149 17.70 30.38 10.45
C LYS A 149 17.61 31.84 10.00
N ARG A 150 16.60 32.18 9.18
CA ARG A 150 16.36 33.56 8.72
C ARG A 150 16.07 34.50 9.88
N ASN A 151 15.18 34.09 10.79
CA ASN A 151 14.82 34.85 11.97
C ASN A 151 16.01 35.06 12.93
N LEU A 152 16.88 34.05 13.04
CA LEU A 152 18.07 34.11 13.90
C LEU A 152 19.16 35.05 13.33
N MET A 153 19.28 35.10 11.99
CA MET A 153 20.28 35.92 11.31
C MET A 153 19.85 37.38 11.09
N GLY A 154 18.61 37.75 11.44
CA GLY A 154 18.11 39.13 11.34
C GLY A 154 18.04 39.67 9.89
N GLU A 155 18.13 38.80 8.89
CA GLU A 155 18.05 39.21 7.48
C GLU A 155 16.60 39.51 7.11
N ASN A 156 16.32 40.79 6.90
CA ASN A 156 15.17 41.25 6.15
C ASN A 156 15.30 40.73 4.72
N THR A 157 14.68 39.61 4.43
CA THR A 157 14.75 38.96 3.12
C THR A 157 14.13 39.85 2.05
N THR A 158 14.94 40.22 1.10
CA THR A 158 14.54 40.82 -0.17
C THR A 158 13.61 39.87 -0.94
N SER A 159 12.71 40.43 -1.76
CA SER A 159 11.66 39.70 -2.51
C SER A 159 12.18 38.53 -3.34
N GLU A 160 13.45 38.51 -3.67
CA GLU A 160 14.14 37.51 -4.49
C GLU A 160 14.16 36.05 -3.92
N THR A 161 14.19 35.92 -2.58
CA THR A 161 14.12 34.63 -1.91
C THR A 161 12.69 34.08 -1.83
N ALA A 162 11.68 34.95 -1.79
CA ALA A 162 10.29 34.58 -1.87
C ALA A 162 9.94 34.04 -3.28
N GLU A 163 10.46 34.68 -4.34
CA GLU A 163 10.29 34.20 -5.72
C GLU A 163 10.95 32.87 -5.97
N LYS A 164 12.16 32.64 -5.44
CA LYS A 164 12.84 31.31 -5.53
C LYS A 164 12.07 30.19 -4.83
N SER A 165 11.42 30.48 -3.71
CA SER A 165 10.59 29.48 -3.00
C SER A 165 9.30 29.17 -3.76
N VAL A 166 8.68 30.14 -4.40
CA VAL A 166 7.49 29.96 -5.24
C VAL A 166 7.83 29.18 -6.52
N LEU A 167 8.97 29.47 -7.15
CA LEU A 167 9.48 28.70 -8.30
C LEU A 167 9.75 27.25 -7.94
N PHE A 168 10.36 26.98 -6.79
CA PHE A 168 10.63 25.63 -6.30
C PHE A 168 9.33 24.83 -6.07
N VAL A 169 8.30 25.43 -5.50
CA VAL A 169 6.97 24.80 -5.33
C VAL A 169 6.34 24.52 -6.69
N GLY A 170 6.48 25.43 -7.65
CA GLY A 170 5.99 25.26 -9.02
C GLY A 170 6.69 24.13 -9.78
N GLU A 171 8.00 23.99 -9.63
CA GLU A 171 8.77 22.86 -10.20
C GLU A 171 8.41 21.53 -9.55
N LEU A 172 8.17 21.53 -8.26
CA LEU A 172 7.70 20.35 -7.53
C LEU A 172 6.33 19.88 -8.04
N HIS A 173 5.42 20.80 -8.32
CA HIS A 173 4.11 20.48 -8.91
C HIS A 173 4.24 19.89 -10.32
N ARG A 174 5.08 20.44 -11.18
CA ARG A 174 5.37 19.91 -12.52
C ARG A 174 6.01 18.52 -12.46
N PHE A 175 6.95 18.31 -11.53
CA PHE A 175 7.56 17.00 -11.31
C PHE A 175 6.52 15.94 -10.87
N TRP A 176 5.54 16.36 -10.07
CA TRP A 176 4.44 15.49 -9.63
C TRP A 176 3.53 15.06 -10.77
N ASP A 177 3.11 16.02 -11.59
CA ASP A 177 2.23 15.76 -12.74
C ASP A 177 2.93 14.85 -13.76
N ALA A 178 4.21 15.06 -14.02
CA ALA A 178 5.01 14.22 -14.89
C ALA A 178 5.19 12.78 -14.35
N ASN A 179 5.37 12.60 -13.03
CA ASN A 179 5.50 11.28 -12.44
C ASN A 179 4.16 10.53 -12.33
N LEU A 180 3.05 11.23 -12.06
CA LEU A 180 1.72 10.62 -12.09
C LEU A 180 1.39 10.09 -13.49
N THR A 181 1.66 10.86 -14.53
CA THR A 181 1.46 10.41 -15.92
C THR A 181 2.34 9.22 -16.29
N ASN A 182 3.58 9.16 -15.80
CA ASN A 182 4.49 8.03 -16.04
C ASN A 182 4.07 6.75 -15.31
N ILE A 183 3.53 6.86 -14.10
CA ILE A 183 3.01 5.70 -13.35
C ILE A 183 1.79 5.11 -14.08
N PHE A 184 0.88 5.96 -14.57
CA PHE A 184 -0.27 5.51 -15.36
C PHE A 184 0.11 5.00 -16.76
N ARG A 185 1.23 5.45 -17.33
CA ARG A 185 1.77 4.93 -18.59
C ARG A 185 2.36 3.53 -18.41
N ARG A 186 3.16 3.30 -17.35
CA ARG A 186 3.71 1.97 -17.04
C ARG A 186 2.65 0.91 -16.84
N ASP A 187 1.52 1.24 -16.23
CA ASP A 187 0.39 0.31 -16.09
C ASP A 187 -0.27 -0.04 -17.42
N LYS A 188 -0.17 0.81 -18.44
CA LYS A 188 -0.63 0.50 -19.81
C LYS A 188 0.33 -0.43 -20.54
N ASP A 189 1.63 -0.20 -20.39
CA ASP A 189 2.67 -0.97 -21.11
C ASP A 189 2.78 -2.41 -20.56
N ILE A 190 2.59 -2.62 -19.25
CA ILE A 190 2.53 -3.96 -18.64
C ILE A 190 1.31 -4.74 -19.14
N ARG A 191 0.19 -4.09 -19.44
CA ARG A 191 -1.02 -4.75 -19.96
C ARG A 191 -0.94 -5.13 -21.43
N VAL A 192 -0.07 -4.51 -22.19
CA VAL A 192 0.15 -4.84 -23.61
C VAL A 192 1.12 -6.01 -23.74
N ALA A 193 2.10 -6.15 -22.85
CA ALA A 193 3.06 -7.26 -22.84
C ALA A 193 2.44 -8.62 -22.46
N ASP A 194 1.35 -8.63 -21.66
CA ASP A 194 0.65 -9.87 -21.27
C ASP A 194 -0.43 -10.32 -22.26
N SER A 195 -0.53 -9.68 -23.43
CA SER A 195 -1.55 -9.96 -24.48
C SER A 195 -0.95 -10.40 -25.83
N VAL A 196 0.31 -10.86 -25.83
CA VAL A 196 0.97 -11.49 -27.00
C VAL A 196 1.22 -12.98 -26.74
#